data_48e2b4a900ea070df95ab53d951c3c6b
#
_entry.id   48e2b4a900ea070df95ab53d951c3c6b
#
_cell.length_a   1.000
_cell.length_b   1.000
_cell.length_c   1.000
_cell.angle_alpha   90.00
_cell.angle_beta   90.00
_cell.angle_gamma   90.00
#
_symmetry.space_group_name_H-M   'P 1'
#
loop_
_entity.id
_entity.type
_entity.pdbx_description
1 polymer ?
#
loop_
_entity_poly.entity_id
_entity_poly.type
_entity_poly.pdbx_seq_one_letter_code
_entity_poly.pdbx_strand_id
1 'polypeptide(L)'
;MSGKYRPTQYCHPEFIFRVKRPIQHFNPPTAYNTNTITNNPHRKATHLRVPLRVVKYRGSSSSPALATEHKPVQKTNMTTTSDSQEKLDSKRASKRASGKWRSWETTEGAIRAPHRSMMKAMGLSDKDIAAPFVGIASTHNEVTPCNSGIAPLVEEVKRGVFAAEGTPFTFGTITVSDAISMGTEGMRGSLVSREVIADSIETVIFAERYDGLVVVAGCDKSLPGGMMAMARLNVPSVFIYGGSILPGSLHGEDIQIQNVFEAVGQFQTGKIDAGELLDIENHACPGSGSCGGMFTANTMSSIGEALGLSLPGSASEP
;
A
#
# COMPACT_ATOMS: atom_id res chain seq x y z
N MET A 1 -29.55 25.84 -2.42
CA MET A 1 -29.03 26.33 -1.12
C MET A 1 -27.66 25.75 -0.92
N SER A 2 -26.62 26.57 -0.97
CA SER A 2 -25.21 26.11 -0.94
C SER A 2 -24.79 25.82 0.51
N GLY A 3 -24.87 24.57 0.91
CA GLY A 3 -24.31 24.09 2.16
C GLY A 3 -22.79 24.00 2.05
N LYS A 4 -22.07 24.91 2.66
CA LYS A 4 -20.61 24.85 2.80
C LYS A 4 -20.24 23.71 3.74
N TYR A 5 -19.67 22.64 3.17
CA TYR A 5 -19.05 21.56 3.91
C TYR A 5 -17.86 22.12 4.70
N ARG A 6 -17.92 22.07 6.04
CA ARG A 6 -16.76 22.29 6.91
C ARG A 6 -16.12 20.93 7.17
N PRO A 7 -14.84 20.72 6.84
CA PRO A 7 -14.16 19.50 7.27
C PRO A 7 -14.05 19.51 8.80
N THR A 8 -14.67 18.55 9.42
CA THR A 8 -14.62 18.35 10.87
C THR A 8 -13.23 17.83 11.29
N GLN A 9 -12.70 18.49 12.29
CA GLN A 9 -11.49 18.23 13.05
C GLN A 9 -11.45 16.78 13.58
N TYR A 10 -10.65 15.90 12.98
CA TYR A 10 -10.20 14.69 13.68
C TYR A 10 -8.89 14.16 13.05
N CYS A 11 -7.79 14.87 13.28
CA CYS A 11 -6.46 14.29 13.32
C CYS A 11 -5.70 14.98 14.45
N HIS A 12 -5.80 14.42 15.65
CA HIS A 12 -5.01 14.90 16.77
C HIS A 12 -3.55 14.42 16.60
N PRO A 13 -2.54 15.29 16.60
CA PRO A 13 -1.14 14.92 16.35
C PRO A 13 -0.58 13.86 17.32
N GLU A 14 -1.19 13.72 18.49
CA GLU A 14 -0.72 12.79 19.52
C GLU A 14 -0.94 11.30 19.19
N PHE A 15 -1.76 10.97 18.18
CA PHE A 15 -2.12 9.58 17.89
C PHE A 15 -1.12 8.84 17.00
N ILE A 16 -0.35 9.52 16.16
CA ILE A 16 0.54 8.88 15.18
C ILE A 16 1.74 8.18 15.82
N PHE A 17 2.14 8.53 17.04
CA PHE A 17 3.34 8.00 17.70
C PHE A 17 3.09 7.20 18.99
N ARG A 18 1.85 6.94 19.39
CA ARG A 18 1.57 6.17 20.61
C ARG A 18 1.66 4.64 20.45
N VAL A 19 2.00 4.12 19.28
CA VAL A 19 2.32 2.69 19.11
C VAL A 19 3.71 2.40 19.68
N LYS A 20 3.83 2.49 21.00
CA LYS A 20 5.06 2.17 21.77
C LYS A 20 5.24 0.67 22.06
N ARG A 21 4.48 -0.21 21.45
CA ARG A 21 4.72 -1.65 21.62
C ARG A 21 4.95 -2.30 20.27
N PRO A 22 6.12 -2.94 20.05
CA PRO A 22 6.24 -3.88 18.95
C PRO A 22 5.18 -4.98 19.17
N ILE A 23 4.49 -5.37 18.11
CA ILE A 23 3.69 -6.59 18.09
C ILE A 23 4.59 -7.69 18.61
N GLN A 24 4.20 -8.35 19.72
CA GLN A 24 4.98 -9.43 20.30
C GLN A 24 5.26 -10.44 19.19
N HIS A 25 6.50 -10.93 19.14
CA HIS A 25 7.02 -11.87 18.17
C HIS A 25 5.99 -12.90 17.72
N PHE A 26 5.50 -12.74 16.50
CA PHE A 26 4.86 -13.84 15.80
C PHE A 26 6.00 -14.72 15.29
N ASN A 27 6.29 -15.78 16.02
CA ASN A 27 7.17 -16.84 15.51
C ASN A 27 6.41 -17.51 14.37
N PRO A 28 6.91 -17.53 13.14
CA PRO A 28 6.30 -18.32 12.09
C PRO A 28 6.32 -19.79 12.52
N PRO A 29 5.23 -20.53 12.30
CA PRO A 29 5.22 -21.97 12.58
C PRO A 29 6.33 -22.61 11.74
N THR A 30 7.16 -23.41 12.42
CA THR A 30 8.18 -24.26 11.85
C THR A 30 7.62 -25.07 10.69
N ALA A 31 8.37 -25.07 9.59
CA ALA A 31 8.29 -25.88 8.39
C ALA A 31 7.11 -26.88 8.31
N TYR A 32 6.19 -26.62 7.37
CA TYR A 32 5.24 -27.63 6.92
C TYR A 32 5.98 -28.82 6.34
N ASN A 33 5.83 -29.96 6.99
CA ASN A 33 6.31 -31.26 6.53
C ASN A 33 5.49 -31.70 5.30
N THR A 34 6.10 -31.72 4.13
CA THR A 34 5.47 -31.99 2.83
C THR A 34 5.31 -33.49 2.52
N ASN A 35 5.19 -34.35 3.52
CA ASN A 35 5.04 -35.79 3.30
C ASN A 35 3.65 -36.27 3.80
N THR A 36 2.59 -35.92 3.11
CA THR A 36 1.35 -36.71 3.02
C THR A 36 0.38 -36.07 2.02
N ILE A 37 0.58 -36.31 0.74
CA ILE A 37 -0.51 -36.19 -0.23
C ILE A 37 -0.51 -37.49 -1.05
N THR A 38 -1.46 -38.34 -0.71
CA THR A 38 -1.78 -39.57 -1.42
C THR A 38 -2.28 -39.28 -2.83
N ASN A 39 -1.79 -40.05 -3.78
CA ASN A 39 -2.13 -40.04 -5.19
C ASN A 39 -3.64 -40.13 -5.46
N ASN A 40 -4.17 -39.18 -6.20
CA ASN A 40 -5.45 -39.29 -6.91
C ASN A 40 -5.21 -39.05 -8.42
N PRO A 41 -5.40 -40.06 -9.30
CA PRO A 41 -4.89 -40.02 -10.68
C PRO A 41 -5.79 -39.36 -11.75
N HIS A 42 -6.77 -38.54 -11.39
CA HIS A 42 -7.76 -37.99 -12.35
C HIS A 42 -7.93 -36.46 -12.29
N ARG A 43 -6.86 -35.66 -12.28
CA ARG A 43 -6.93 -34.25 -12.70
C ARG A 43 -5.79 -33.88 -13.62
N LYS A 44 -6.09 -33.78 -14.93
CA LYS A 44 -5.20 -33.15 -15.92
C LYS A 44 -5.10 -31.66 -15.59
N ALA A 45 -3.98 -31.24 -15.04
CA ALA A 45 -3.62 -29.84 -14.89
C ALA A 45 -3.08 -29.34 -16.24
N THR A 46 -3.83 -28.49 -16.91
CA THR A 46 -3.34 -27.69 -18.03
C THR A 46 -2.47 -26.56 -17.51
N HIS A 47 -1.17 -26.74 -17.58
CA HIS A 47 -0.20 -25.68 -17.31
C HIS A 47 -0.24 -24.64 -18.44
N LEU A 48 -0.83 -23.48 -18.17
CA LEU A 48 -0.69 -22.31 -19.02
C LEU A 48 0.72 -21.73 -18.79
N ARG A 49 1.67 -22.07 -19.67
CA ARG A 49 2.96 -21.41 -19.73
C ARG A 49 2.77 -20.07 -20.45
N VAL A 50 2.88 -18.97 -19.72
CA VAL A 50 3.01 -17.63 -20.31
C VAL A 50 4.46 -17.49 -20.80
N PRO A 51 4.73 -17.32 -22.10
CA PRO A 51 6.10 -17.13 -22.57
C PRO A 51 6.58 -15.71 -22.19
N LEU A 52 7.54 -15.63 -21.30
CA LEU A 52 8.33 -14.43 -21.09
C LEU A 52 9.13 -14.14 -22.37
N ARG A 53 8.68 -13.18 -23.17
CA ARG A 53 9.45 -12.64 -24.28
C ARG A 53 10.57 -11.76 -23.72
N VAL A 54 11.76 -12.32 -23.60
CA VAL A 54 12.98 -11.54 -23.39
C VAL A 54 13.28 -10.79 -24.69
N VAL A 55 13.10 -9.47 -24.69
CA VAL A 55 13.52 -8.61 -25.78
C VAL A 55 15.04 -8.51 -25.74
N LYS A 56 15.73 -9.28 -26.60
CA LYS A 56 17.16 -9.10 -26.81
C LYS A 56 17.38 -7.85 -27.67
N TYR A 57 17.92 -6.82 -27.07
CA TYR A 57 18.49 -5.69 -27.81
C TYR A 57 19.74 -6.17 -28.55
N ARG A 58 19.68 -6.22 -29.88
CA ARG A 58 20.86 -6.35 -30.74
C ARG A 58 21.44 -4.97 -30.94
N GLY A 59 22.45 -4.62 -30.14
CA GLY A 59 23.34 -3.49 -30.45
C GLY A 59 24.47 -3.99 -31.34
N SER A 60 24.51 -3.49 -32.57
CA SER A 60 25.69 -3.61 -33.45
C SER A 60 26.65 -2.48 -33.09
N SER A 61 27.81 -2.77 -32.55
CA SER A 61 28.98 -1.92 -32.62
C SER A 61 30.23 -2.77 -32.50
N SER A 62 30.96 -2.81 -33.57
CA SER A 62 32.34 -3.28 -33.66
C SER A 62 33.25 -2.33 -32.93
N SER A 63 33.95 -2.80 -31.90
CA SER A 63 35.16 -2.16 -31.35
C SER A 63 36.14 -3.23 -30.90
N PRO A 64 37.46 -3.01 -31.10
CA PRO A 64 38.48 -4.05 -31.01
C PRO A 64 38.74 -4.50 -29.56
N ALA A 65 38.98 -5.77 -29.41
CA ALA A 65 39.31 -6.42 -28.15
C ALA A 65 40.62 -5.91 -27.58
N LEU A 66 40.53 -5.24 -26.41
CA LEU A 66 41.66 -5.12 -25.49
C LEU A 66 41.61 -6.32 -24.56
N ALA A 67 42.59 -7.20 -24.73
CA ALA A 67 42.82 -8.32 -23.83
C ALA A 67 43.31 -7.77 -22.49
N THR A 68 42.45 -7.70 -21.52
CA THR A 68 42.82 -7.49 -20.11
C THR A 68 42.81 -8.85 -19.41
N GLU A 69 44.00 -9.27 -18.96
CA GLU A 69 44.17 -10.42 -18.09
C GLU A 69 43.29 -10.23 -16.83
N HIS A 70 42.26 -11.03 -16.69
CA HIS A 70 41.50 -11.12 -15.44
C HIS A 70 42.33 -11.89 -14.41
N LYS A 71 42.97 -11.16 -13.49
CA LYS A 71 43.41 -11.74 -12.24
C LYS A 71 42.19 -12.23 -11.45
N PRO A 72 42.17 -13.44 -10.92
CA PRO A 72 41.04 -13.93 -10.12
C PRO A 72 40.86 -13.02 -8.90
N VAL A 73 39.65 -12.46 -8.75
CA VAL A 73 39.24 -11.72 -7.56
C VAL A 73 39.27 -12.72 -6.41
N GLN A 74 40.24 -12.56 -5.51
CA GLN A 74 40.26 -13.29 -4.25
C GLN A 74 38.96 -12.98 -3.51
N LYS A 75 38.15 -14.02 -3.28
CA LYS A 75 37.01 -13.96 -2.34
C LYS A 75 37.58 -13.73 -0.97
N THR A 76 37.70 -12.48 -0.54
CA THR A 76 37.92 -12.15 0.86
C THR A 76 36.67 -12.60 1.62
N ASN A 77 36.80 -13.72 2.30
CA ASN A 77 35.85 -14.12 3.35
C ASN A 77 35.87 -13.02 4.41
N MET A 78 34.91 -12.08 4.34
CA MET A 78 34.62 -11.17 5.44
C MET A 78 33.98 -12.02 6.56
N THR A 79 34.78 -12.71 7.33
CA THR A 79 34.39 -13.14 8.67
C THR A 79 34.22 -11.87 9.49
N THR A 80 33.00 -11.41 9.62
CA THR A 80 32.62 -10.38 10.62
C THR A 80 32.97 -10.98 11.99
N THR A 81 33.98 -10.41 12.66
CA THR A 81 34.31 -10.81 14.01
C THR A 81 33.12 -10.55 14.92
N SER A 82 32.90 -11.38 15.95
CA SER A 82 31.82 -11.22 16.93
C SER A 82 31.71 -9.80 17.47
N ASP A 83 32.83 -9.16 17.67
CA ASP A 83 32.98 -7.76 18.13
C ASP A 83 32.35 -6.73 17.14
N SER A 84 32.47 -6.98 15.85
CA SER A 84 31.86 -6.10 14.80
C SER A 84 30.35 -6.25 14.74
N GLN A 85 29.85 -7.45 14.96
CA GLN A 85 28.42 -7.73 14.98
C GLN A 85 27.77 -7.12 16.23
N GLU A 86 28.39 -7.27 17.40
CA GLU A 86 27.88 -6.70 18.64
C GLU A 86 27.84 -5.18 18.62
N LYS A 87 28.88 -4.53 18.07
CA LYS A 87 28.87 -3.06 17.84
C LYS A 87 27.76 -2.62 16.89
N LEU A 88 27.48 -3.39 15.85
CA LEU A 88 26.40 -3.09 14.90
C LEU A 88 25.03 -3.24 15.57
N ASP A 89 24.83 -4.28 16.36
CA ASP A 89 23.57 -4.55 17.05
C ASP A 89 23.30 -3.52 18.16
N SER A 90 24.33 -3.11 18.90
CA SER A 90 24.26 -2.01 19.86
C SER A 90 23.89 -0.68 19.18
N LYS A 91 24.50 -0.38 18.02
CA LYS A 91 24.13 0.82 17.22
C LYS A 91 22.68 0.75 16.74
N ARG A 92 22.23 -0.40 16.25
CA ARG A 92 20.84 -0.62 15.83
C ARG A 92 19.85 -0.41 16.98
N ALA A 93 20.17 -0.91 18.18
CA ALA A 93 19.34 -0.75 19.35
C ALA A 93 19.20 0.75 19.75
N SER A 94 20.31 1.49 19.77
CA SER A 94 20.32 2.93 20.04
C SER A 94 19.49 3.70 19.00
N LYS A 95 19.62 3.36 17.71
CA LYS A 95 18.86 4.01 16.63
C LYS A 95 17.37 3.71 16.68
N ARG A 96 16.99 2.51 17.07
CA ARG A 96 15.59 2.16 17.34
C ARG A 96 14.99 3.04 18.44
N ALA A 97 15.73 3.27 19.52
CA ALA A 97 15.27 4.13 20.61
C ALA A 97 15.04 5.59 20.20
N SER A 98 15.78 6.07 19.18
CA SER A 98 15.61 7.43 18.62
C SER A 98 14.56 7.50 17.49
N GLY A 99 13.85 6.42 17.19
CA GLY A 99 12.89 6.34 16.06
C GLY A 99 13.52 6.13 14.69
N LYS A 100 14.83 6.23 14.56
CA LYS A 100 15.57 6.08 13.30
C LYS A 100 15.99 4.64 13.07
N TRP A 101 15.04 3.80 12.71
CA TRP A 101 15.19 2.34 12.66
C TRP A 101 16.10 1.84 11.54
N ARG A 102 15.99 2.45 10.36
CA ARG A 102 16.67 2.02 9.13
C ARG A 102 17.33 3.18 8.39
N SER A 103 16.71 4.37 8.38
CA SER A 103 17.16 5.49 7.56
C SER A 103 18.54 6.05 7.95
N TRP A 104 19.04 5.73 9.15
CA TRP A 104 20.42 6.03 9.53
C TRP A 104 21.43 5.37 8.58
N GLU A 105 21.09 4.24 7.97
CA GLU A 105 21.94 3.53 7.02
C GLU A 105 22.20 4.34 5.74
N THR A 106 21.28 5.24 5.38
CA THR A 106 21.37 6.10 4.19
C THR A 106 21.78 7.54 4.52
N THR A 107 21.68 7.96 5.80
CA THR A 107 21.87 9.36 6.17
C THR A 107 23.13 9.64 6.97
N GLU A 108 23.76 8.65 7.61
CA GLU A 108 24.85 8.89 8.55
C GLU A 108 26.25 8.52 8.04
N GLY A 109 27.23 9.31 8.47
CA GLY A 109 28.64 9.12 8.13
C GLY A 109 29.05 9.76 6.82
N ALA A 110 30.39 9.92 6.62
CA ALA A 110 30.95 10.58 5.45
C ALA A 110 30.63 9.85 4.13
N ILE A 111 30.60 8.53 4.14
CA ILE A 111 30.31 7.68 2.98
C ILE A 111 28.87 7.91 2.44
N ARG A 112 27.97 8.49 3.24
CA ARG A 112 26.58 8.83 2.86
C ARG A 112 26.41 10.27 2.39
N ALA A 113 27.48 11.02 2.20
CA ALA A 113 27.42 12.37 1.63
C ALA A 113 26.71 12.41 0.26
N PRO A 114 26.95 11.50 -0.71
CA PRO A 114 26.21 11.46 -1.96
C PRO A 114 24.70 11.26 -1.76
N HIS A 115 24.28 10.40 -0.84
CA HIS A 115 22.86 10.17 -0.51
C HIS A 115 22.21 11.45 0.01
N ARG A 116 22.86 12.12 0.97
CA ARG A 116 22.36 13.40 1.52
C ARG A 116 22.31 14.50 0.46
N SER A 117 23.26 14.50 -0.46
CA SER A 117 23.24 15.45 -1.60
C SER A 117 21.99 15.26 -2.46
N MET A 118 21.62 14.00 -2.76
CA MET A 118 20.39 13.71 -3.51
C MET A 118 19.13 14.09 -2.71
N MET A 119 19.14 13.86 -1.40
CA MET A 119 18.04 14.28 -0.52
C MET A 119 17.90 15.81 -0.49
N LYS A 120 19.00 16.54 -0.43
CA LYS A 120 19.00 18.01 -0.50
C LYS A 120 18.50 18.53 -1.86
N ALA A 121 18.76 17.80 -2.95
CA ALA A 121 18.22 18.14 -4.26
C ALA A 121 16.68 18.00 -4.31
N MET A 122 16.08 17.17 -3.45
CA MET A 122 14.63 17.10 -3.25
C MET A 122 14.09 18.20 -2.29
N GLY A 123 14.94 19.10 -1.79
CA GLY A 123 14.55 20.17 -0.88
C GLY A 123 14.66 19.87 0.61
N LEU A 124 15.20 18.70 1.00
CA LEU A 124 15.33 18.35 2.41
C LEU A 124 16.44 19.16 3.08
N SER A 125 16.14 19.72 4.25
CA SER A 125 17.13 20.34 5.13
C SER A 125 17.94 19.30 5.91
N ASP A 126 19.01 19.73 6.57
CA ASP A 126 19.76 18.84 7.47
C ASP A 126 18.90 18.36 8.66
N LYS A 127 17.93 19.16 9.11
CA LYS A 127 16.96 18.78 10.13
C LYS A 127 16.06 17.65 9.64
N ASP A 128 15.52 17.76 8.42
CA ASP A 128 14.69 16.72 7.81
C ASP A 128 15.44 15.40 7.62
N ILE A 129 16.71 15.48 7.18
CA ILE A 129 17.59 14.32 7.00
C ILE A 129 17.92 13.65 8.35
N ALA A 130 18.00 14.43 9.43
CA ALA A 130 18.24 13.89 10.77
C ALA A 130 17.02 13.21 11.40
N ALA A 131 15.81 13.56 10.97
CA ALA A 131 14.54 13.02 11.47
C ALA A 131 14.30 11.56 11.00
N PRO A 132 13.40 10.80 11.66
CA PRO A 132 12.92 9.52 11.16
C PRO A 132 12.18 9.68 9.82
N PHE A 133 12.39 8.76 8.90
CA PHE A 133 11.75 8.76 7.58
C PHE A 133 10.49 7.90 7.60
N VAL A 134 9.36 8.50 7.20
CA VAL A 134 8.07 7.82 7.14
C VAL A 134 7.58 7.78 5.69
N GLY A 135 7.49 6.57 5.14
CA GLY A 135 6.89 6.37 3.82
C GLY A 135 5.36 6.47 3.92
N ILE A 136 4.76 7.18 2.99
CA ILE A 136 3.31 7.27 2.84
C ILE A 136 2.94 6.63 1.51
N ALA A 137 2.48 5.39 1.56
CA ALA A 137 2.00 4.67 0.40
C ALA A 137 0.56 5.10 0.10
N SER A 138 0.33 5.67 -1.08
CA SER A 138 -0.98 6.15 -1.50
C SER A 138 -1.47 5.40 -2.71
N THR A 139 -2.73 4.98 -2.68
CA THR A 139 -3.44 4.44 -3.85
C THR A 139 -4.23 5.50 -4.61
N HIS A 140 -4.00 6.79 -4.33
CA HIS A 140 -4.66 7.88 -5.05
C HIS A 140 -4.48 7.76 -6.56
N ASN A 141 -5.58 7.83 -7.28
CA ASN A 141 -5.64 7.88 -8.76
C ASN A 141 -7.05 8.23 -9.22
N GLU A 142 -7.22 8.47 -10.52
CA GLU A 142 -8.50 8.81 -11.17
C GLU A 142 -9.19 7.58 -11.80
N VAL A 143 -8.64 6.38 -11.62
CA VAL A 143 -9.13 5.14 -12.26
C VAL A 143 -10.40 4.61 -11.59
N THR A 144 -10.63 4.97 -10.32
CA THR A 144 -11.75 4.47 -9.52
C THR A 144 -12.22 5.52 -8.51
N PRO A 145 -13.53 5.65 -8.27
CA PRO A 145 -14.06 6.57 -7.26
C PRO A 145 -13.53 6.24 -5.85
N CYS A 146 -13.21 4.99 -5.58
CA CYS A 146 -12.65 4.57 -4.27
C CYS A 146 -11.35 5.28 -3.89
N ASN A 147 -10.59 5.77 -4.87
CA ASN A 147 -9.27 6.34 -4.65
C ASN A 147 -9.11 7.78 -5.17
N SER A 148 -10.06 8.28 -5.96
CA SER A 148 -9.99 9.63 -6.53
C SER A 148 -10.04 10.74 -5.47
N GLY A 149 -10.72 10.50 -4.35
CA GLY A 149 -10.91 11.46 -3.26
C GLY A 149 -9.86 11.42 -2.15
N ILE A 150 -8.87 10.51 -2.16
CA ILE A 150 -7.98 10.32 -1.01
C ILE A 150 -6.76 11.26 -0.95
N ALA A 151 -6.50 12.06 -1.99
CA ALA A 151 -5.37 13.00 -1.98
C ALA A 151 -5.35 13.96 -0.78
N PRO A 152 -6.46 14.56 -0.34
CA PRO A 152 -6.49 15.39 0.86
C PRO A 152 -6.06 14.64 2.13
N LEU A 153 -6.43 13.37 2.27
CA LEU A 153 -6.01 12.55 3.41
C LEU A 153 -4.48 12.36 3.43
N VAL A 154 -3.87 12.18 2.26
CA VAL A 154 -2.41 12.06 2.15
C VAL A 154 -1.72 13.33 2.63
N GLU A 155 -2.25 14.52 2.31
CA GLU A 155 -1.70 15.78 2.80
C GLU A 155 -1.86 15.95 4.31
N GLU A 156 -2.98 15.50 4.90
CA GLU A 156 -3.15 15.50 6.36
C GLU A 156 -2.16 14.54 7.04
N VAL A 157 -1.92 13.38 6.45
CA VAL A 157 -0.90 12.43 6.94
C VAL A 157 0.49 13.06 6.93
N LYS A 158 0.85 13.78 5.85
CA LYS A 158 2.14 14.50 5.80
C LYS A 158 2.25 15.53 6.92
N ARG A 159 1.19 16.32 7.15
CA ARG A 159 1.16 17.29 8.26
C ARG A 159 1.33 16.61 9.61
N GLY A 160 0.65 15.47 9.82
CA GLY A 160 0.77 14.68 11.04
C GLY A 160 2.19 14.15 11.26
N VAL A 161 2.85 13.66 10.20
CA VAL A 161 4.24 13.18 10.27
C VAL A 161 5.19 14.34 10.62
N PHE A 162 5.03 15.51 10.00
CA PHE A 162 5.83 16.69 10.34
C PHE A 162 5.59 17.15 11.77
N ALA A 163 4.33 17.17 12.23
CA ALA A 163 3.99 17.56 13.62
C ALA A 163 4.61 16.60 14.65
N ALA A 164 4.86 15.35 14.25
CA ALA A 164 5.54 14.35 15.07
C ALA A 164 7.06 14.32 14.84
N GLU A 165 7.62 15.37 14.25
CA GLU A 165 9.06 15.54 13.97
C GLU A 165 9.66 14.47 13.07
N GLY A 166 8.84 13.79 12.23
CA GLY A 166 9.28 12.89 11.17
C GLY A 166 9.34 13.60 9.81
N THR A 167 10.02 12.97 8.85
CA THR A 167 10.08 13.41 7.46
C THR A 167 9.24 12.49 6.58
N PRO A 168 8.13 12.98 5.99
CA PRO A 168 7.24 12.18 5.17
C PRO A 168 7.75 12.05 3.73
N PHE A 169 7.62 10.87 3.15
CA PHE A 169 7.87 10.59 1.74
C PHE A 169 6.66 9.91 1.13
N THR A 170 5.93 10.63 0.27
CA THR A 170 4.76 10.09 -0.41
C THR A 170 5.16 9.41 -1.72
N PHE A 171 4.62 8.22 -1.94
CA PHE A 171 4.76 7.50 -3.20
C PHE A 171 3.45 6.80 -3.57
N GLY A 172 3.23 6.62 -4.88
CA GLY A 172 2.04 5.95 -5.41
C GLY A 172 2.21 4.46 -5.58
N THR A 173 1.11 3.73 -5.43
CA THR A 173 0.96 2.35 -5.90
C THR A 173 -0.29 2.22 -6.76
N ILE A 174 -0.41 1.11 -7.50
CA ILE A 174 -1.53 0.90 -8.40
C ILE A 174 -2.83 0.62 -7.64
N THR A 175 -3.95 0.73 -8.36
CA THR A 175 -5.23 0.15 -7.95
C THR A 175 -5.97 -0.41 -9.16
N VAL A 176 -6.85 -1.38 -8.91
CA VAL A 176 -7.84 -1.88 -9.86
C VAL A 176 -9.21 -1.80 -9.20
N SER A 177 -10.19 -1.28 -9.91
CA SER A 177 -11.57 -1.23 -9.42
C SER A 177 -12.30 -2.52 -9.76
N ASP A 178 -12.65 -3.30 -8.75
CA ASP A 178 -13.48 -4.50 -8.93
C ASP A 178 -14.87 -4.12 -9.48
N ALA A 179 -15.46 -3.03 -8.98
CA ALA A 179 -16.77 -2.58 -9.41
C ALA A 179 -16.84 -2.17 -10.90
N ILE A 180 -15.75 -1.62 -11.44
CA ILE A 180 -15.68 -1.24 -12.87
C ILE A 180 -15.28 -2.44 -13.74
N SER A 181 -14.39 -3.28 -13.27
CA SER A 181 -13.91 -4.44 -14.04
C SER A 181 -14.85 -5.65 -14.00
N MET A 182 -15.77 -5.68 -13.05
CA MET A 182 -16.74 -6.78 -12.84
C MET A 182 -17.47 -7.16 -14.12
N GLY A 183 -17.60 -8.47 -14.36
CA GLY A 183 -18.29 -8.99 -15.55
C GLY A 183 -17.48 -8.90 -16.86
N THR A 184 -16.28 -8.33 -16.82
CA THR A 184 -15.39 -8.24 -17.98
C THR A 184 -14.16 -9.16 -17.83
N GLU A 185 -13.40 -9.34 -18.90
CA GLU A 185 -12.11 -10.06 -18.84
C GLU A 185 -11.09 -9.34 -17.91
N GLY A 186 -11.21 -8.00 -17.79
CA GLY A 186 -10.38 -7.16 -16.92
C GLY A 186 -10.43 -7.57 -15.46
N MET A 187 -11.50 -8.20 -15.00
CA MET A 187 -11.64 -8.70 -13.62
C MET A 187 -10.53 -9.69 -13.22
N ARG A 188 -9.90 -10.36 -14.17
CA ARG A 188 -8.75 -11.24 -13.92
C ARG A 188 -7.54 -10.48 -13.34
N GLY A 189 -7.44 -9.18 -13.61
CA GLY A 189 -6.41 -8.30 -13.04
C GLY A 189 -6.65 -7.92 -11.57
N SER A 190 -7.88 -8.03 -11.08
CA SER A 190 -8.25 -7.61 -9.72
C SER A 190 -7.44 -8.32 -8.65
N LEU A 191 -7.51 -9.66 -8.57
CA LEU A 191 -6.78 -10.40 -7.52
C LEU A 191 -5.26 -10.24 -7.63
N VAL A 192 -4.73 -10.19 -8.85
CA VAL A 192 -3.30 -9.99 -9.12
C VAL A 192 -2.83 -8.63 -8.59
N SER A 193 -3.67 -7.59 -8.69
CA SER A 193 -3.32 -6.25 -8.23
C SER A 193 -2.99 -6.20 -6.73
N ARG A 194 -3.60 -7.04 -5.90
CA ARG A 194 -3.31 -7.14 -4.48
C ARG A 194 -1.83 -7.44 -4.20
N GLU A 195 -1.27 -8.43 -4.90
CA GLU A 195 0.15 -8.80 -4.76
C GLU A 195 1.06 -7.68 -5.28
N VAL A 196 0.73 -7.10 -6.44
CA VAL A 196 1.52 -6.00 -7.02
C VAL A 196 1.54 -4.79 -6.09
N ILE A 197 0.41 -4.45 -5.46
CA ILE A 197 0.33 -3.38 -4.46
C ILE A 197 1.25 -3.69 -3.27
N ALA A 198 1.13 -4.89 -2.70
CA ALA A 198 1.96 -5.31 -1.58
C ALA A 198 3.45 -5.27 -1.92
N ASP A 199 3.84 -5.83 -3.05
CA ASP A 199 5.22 -5.90 -3.52
C ASP A 199 5.80 -4.51 -3.82
N SER A 200 5.00 -3.61 -4.42
CA SER A 200 5.45 -2.24 -4.71
C SER A 200 5.73 -1.45 -3.44
N ILE A 201 4.85 -1.53 -2.44
CA ILE A 201 5.02 -0.87 -1.15
C ILE A 201 6.24 -1.43 -0.42
N GLU A 202 6.34 -2.76 -0.36
CA GLU A 202 7.46 -3.46 0.28
C GLU A 202 8.79 -3.06 -0.35
N THR A 203 8.85 -3.03 -1.69
CA THR A 203 10.05 -2.65 -2.44
C THR A 203 10.52 -1.25 -2.09
N VAL A 204 9.63 -0.25 -2.11
CA VAL A 204 10.00 1.14 -1.81
C VAL A 204 10.47 1.29 -0.36
N ILE A 205 9.69 0.83 0.60
CA ILE A 205 10.02 0.96 2.02
C ILE A 205 11.33 0.25 2.37
N PHE A 206 11.57 -0.92 1.77
CA PHE A 206 12.80 -1.67 1.98
C PHE A 206 14.01 -1.00 1.33
N ALA A 207 13.91 -0.61 0.05
CA ALA A 207 15.01 -0.04 -0.71
C ALA A 207 15.44 1.33 -0.19
N GLU A 208 14.48 2.20 0.10
CA GLU A 208 14.72 3.56 0.60
C GLU A 208 15.01 3.61 2.11
N ARG A 209 14.95 2.46 2.79
CA ARG A 209 15.26 2.31 4.21
C ARG A 209 14.39 3.16 5.13
N TYR A 210 13.10 3.33 4.81
CA TYR A 210 12.19 4.10 5.66
C TYR A 210 11.95 3.42 7.01
N ASP A 211 11.77 4.25 8.04
CA ASP A 211 11.66 3.83 9.45
C ASP A 211 10.23 3.42 9.82
N GLY A 212 9.26 3.98 9.14
CA GLY A 212 7.83 3.72 9.33
C GLY A 212 7.04 3.81 8.04
N LEU A 213 5.78 3.35 8.09
CA LEU A 213 4.88 3.31 6.95
C LEU A 213 3.48 3.77 7.35
N VAL A 214 2.90 4.66 6.56
CA VAL A 214 1.46 4.91 6.55
C VAL A 214 0.91 4.48 5.20
N VAL A 215 -0.13 3.67 5.21
CA VAL A 215 -0.85 3.28 3.98
C VAL A 215 -2.16 4.02 3.94
N VAL A 216 -2.42 4.76 2.86
CA VAL A 216 -3.71 5.43 2.60
C VAL A 216 -4.34 4.79 1.37
N ALA A 217 -5.41 4.03 1.56
CA ALA A 217 -5.98 3.23 0.50
C ALA A 217 -7.52 3.13 0.56
N GLY A 218 -8.11 3.07 -0.62
CA GLY A 218 -9.50 2.67 -0.87
C GLY A 218 -9.54 1.45 -1.79
N CYS A 219 -10.73 0.94 -2.07
CA CYS A 219 -10.99 -0.15 -3.00
C CYS A 219 -10.59 -1.57 -2.53
N ASP A 220 -11.16 -2.57 -3.20
CA ASP A 220 -11.19 -3.99 -2.81
C ASP A 220 -9.82 -4.61 -2.53
N LYS A 221 -8.87 -4.44 -3.44
CA LYS A 221 -7.56 -5.11 -3.37
C LYS A 221 -6.48 -4.23 -2.79
N SER A 222 -6.71 -2.91 -2.77
CA SER A 222 -5.74 -1.95 -2.23
C SER A 222 -5.62 -2.06 -0.71
N LEU A 223 -6.76 -2.28 -0.01
CA LEU A 223 -6.74 -2.45 1.44
C LEU A 223 -5.95 -3.70 1.86
N PRO A 224 -6.32 -4.91 1.41
CA PRO A 224 -5.57 -6.10 1.81
C PRO A 224 -4.12 -6.07 1.30
N GLY A 225 -3.84 -5.52 0.11
CA GLY A 225 -2.48 -5.36 -0.41
C GLY A 225 -1.61 -4.49 0.50
N GLY A 226 -2.14 -3.35 0.94
CA GLY A 226 -1.47 -2.48 1.90
C GLY A 226 -1.21 -3.16 3.25
N MET A 227 -2.19 -3.85 3.80
CA MET A 227 -2.04 -4.60 5.06
C MET A 227 -1.03 -5.74 4.94
N MET A 228 -0.98 -6.43 3.79
CA MET A 228 0.04 -7.45 3.52
C MET A 228 1.44 -6.86 3.53
N ALA A 229 1.64 -5.70 2.90
CA ALA A 229 2.93 -5.01 2.92
C ALA A 229 3.35 -4.63 4.36
N MET A 230 2.41 -4.09 5.16
CA MET A 230 2.66 -3.77 6.57
C MET A 230 3.13 -5.00 7.35
N ALA A 231 2.45 -6.14 7.18
CA ALA A 231 2.78 -7.39 7.86
C ALA A 231 4.16 -7.94 7.43
N ARG A 232 4.48 -7.89 6.12
CA ARG A 232 5.76 -8.39 5.58
C ARG A 232 6.94 -7.52 6.00
N LEU A 233 6.78 -6.20 5.98
CA LEU A 233 7.82 -5.24 6.32
C LEU A 233 8.17 -5.23 7.81
N ASN A 234 7.19 -5.46 8.66
CA ASN A 234 7.32 -5.44 10.11
C ASN A 234 8.03 -4.17 10.64
N VAL A 235 7.63 -3.01 10.11
CA VAL A 235 8.01 -1.68 10.60
C VAL A 235 6.82 -1.05 11.33
N PRO A 236 7.03 -0.04 12.20
CA PRO A 236 5.93 0.74 12.72
C PRO A 236 5.04 1.24 11.59
N SER A 237 3.76 0.87 11.61
CA SER A 237 2.86 1.13 10.49
C SER A 237 1.45 1.45 10.97
N VAL A 238 0.77 2.31 10.20
CA VAL A 238 -0.66 2.63 10.38
C VAL A 238 -1.35 2.55 9.04
N PHE A 239 -2.54 1.95 9.02
CA PHE A 239 -3.42 1.93 7.86
C PHE A 239 -4.49 3.01 8.00
N ILE A 240 -4.78 3.73 6.92
CA ILE A 240 -5.86 4.72 6.83
C ILE A 240 -6.78 4.33 5.69
N TYR A 241 -8.03 4.11 6.03
CA TYR A 241 -9.09 3.85 5.08
C TYR A 241 -9.51 5.14 4.36
N GLY A 242 -9.68 5.07 3.04
CA GLY A 242 -10.05 6.21 2.21
C GLY A 242 -11.51 6.66 2.31
N GLY A 243 -12.30 6.00 3.16
CA GLY A 243 -13.71 6.32 3.37
C GLY A 243 -14.66 5.60 2.39
N SER A 244 -15.94 5.58 2.74
CA SER A 244 -17.03 5.03 1.95
C SER A 244 -17.78 6.14 1.21
N ILE A 245 -18.34 5.84 0.03
CA ILE A 245 -19.30 6.75 -0.65
C ILE A 245 -20.50 6.93 0.26
N LEU A 246 -20.91 8.18 0.45
CA LEU A 246 -22.18 8.50 1.06
C LEU A 246 -23.33 7.92 0.21
N PRO A 247 -24.46 7.54 0.82
CA PRO A 247 -25.64 7.15 0.05
C PRO A 247 -26.11 8.32 -0.80
N GLY A 248 -26.63 8.01 -1.98
CA GLY A 248 -27.40 8.94 -2.76
C GLY A 248 -28.85 8.97 -2.30
N SER A 249 -29.68 9.81 -2.90
CA SER A 249 -31.12 9.87 -2.59
C SER A 249 -31.95 9.90 -3.85
N LEU A 250 -32.96 9.04 -3.91
CA LEU A 250 -33.98 9.02 -4.98
C LEU A 250 -35.36 8.92 -4.35
N HIS A 251 -36.25 9.82 -4.70
CA HIS A 251 -37.64 9.91 -4.15
C HIS A 251 -37.71 10.02 -2.62
N GLY A 252 -36.64 10.53 -1.96
CA GLY A 252 -36.55 10.66 -0.50
C GLY A 252 -36.05 9.42 0.23
N GLU A 253 -35.70 8.36 -0.51
CA GLU A 253 -35.07 7.15 0.02
C GLU A 253 -33.57 7.16 -0.26
N ASP A 254 -32.78 6.63 0.67
CA ASP A 254 -31.36 6.44 0.50
C ASP A 254 -31.07 5.27 -0.43
N ILE A 255 -30.24 5.51 -1.46
CA ILE A 255 -29.84 4.49 -2.42
C ILE A 255 -28.31 4.41 -2.54
N GLN A 256 -27.82 3.22 -2.91
CA GLN A 256 -26.41 2.91 -3.03
C GLN A 256 -26.16 2.07 -4.28
N ILE A 257 -24.90 1.76 -4.56
CA ILE A 257 -24.51 0.90 -5.70
C ILE A 257 -25.26 -0.45 -5.71
N GLN A 258 -25.62 -0.99 -4.54
CA GLN A 258 -26.41 -2.20 -4.41
C GLN A 258 -27.75 -2.07 -5.13
N ASN A 259 -28.43 -0.93 -4.97
CA ASN A 259 -29.72 -0.65 -5.63
C ASN A 259 -29.59 -0.64 -7.16
N VAL A 260 -28.42 -0.22 -7.69
CA VAL A 260 -28.15 -0.27 -9.13
C VAL A 260 -28.07 -1.71 -9.61
N PHE A 261 -27.39 -2.60 -8.87
CA PHE A 261 -27.33 -4.04 -9.21
C PHE A 261 -28.72 -4.68 -9.20
N GLU A 262 -29.55 -4.34 -8.22
CA GLU A 262 -30.93 -4.81 -8.12
C GLU A 262 -31.79 -4.27 -9.28
N ALA A 263 -31.62 -2.98 -9.62
CA ALA A 263 -32.33 -2.33 -10.73
C ALA A 263 -32.02 -2.96 -12.09
N VAL A 264 -30.77 -3.38 -12.34
CA VAL A 264 -30.41 -4.15 -13.55
C VAL A 264 -31.25 -5.42 -13.67
N GLY A 265 -31.43 -6.16 -12.60
CA GLY A 265 -32.29 -7.36 -12.58
C GLY A 265 -33.77 -7.04 -12.79
N GLN A 266 -34.24 -5.94 -12.22
CA GLN A 266 -35.63 -5.47 -12.42
C GLN A 266 -35.88 -5.03 -13.86
N PHE A 267 -34.94 -4.30 -14.46
CA PHE A 267 -35.00 -3.90 -15.86
C PHE A 267 -35.01 -5.11 -16.81
N GLN A 268 -34.14 -6.10 -16.58
CA GLN A 268 -34.10 -7.31 -17.38
C GLN A 268 -35.40 -8.12 -17.33
N THR A 269 -36.13 -8.03 -16.23
CA THR A 269 -37.44 -8.70 -16.05
C THR A 269 -38.64 -7.83 -16.41
N GLY A 270 -38.42 -6.61 -16.93
CA GLY A 270 -39.46 -5.69 -17.34
C GLY A 270 -40.27 -5.07 -16.18
N LYS A 271 -39.72 -5.07 -14.96
CA LYS A 271 -40.38 -4.47 -13.78
C LYS A 271 -40.18 -2.96 -13.73
N ILE A 272 -39.09 -2.46 -14.26
CA ILE A 272 -38.79 -1.02 -14.42
C ILE A 272 -38.43 -0.73 -15.87
N ASP A 273 -38.58 0.50 -16.27
CA ASP A 273 -38.19 0.96 -17.61
C ASP A 273 -36.77 1.56 -17.64
N ALA A 274 -36.30 1.96 -18.83
CA ALA A 274 -34.97 2.52 -19.01
C ALA A 274 -34.78 3.88 -18.34
N GLY A 275 -35.86 4.66 -18.19
CA GLY A 275 -35.82 5.95 -17.51
C GLY A 275 -35.58 5.78 -16.01
N GLU A 276 -36.33 4.88 -15.40
CA GLU A 276 -36.18 4.56 -13.97
C GLU A 276 -34.82 3.95 -13.64
N LEU A 277 -34.30 3.07 -14.51
CA LEU A 277 -32.93 2.54 -14.37
C LEU A 277 -31.89 3.68 -14.41
N LEU A 278 -32.04 4.61 -15.36
CA LEU A 278 -31.11 5.75 -15.48
C LEU A 278 -31.21 6.69 -14.27
N ASP A 279 -32.41 6.89 -13.71
CA ASP A 279 -32.57 7.71 -12.50
C ASP A 279 -31.85 7.09 -11.30
N ILE A 280 -31.97 5.78 -11.10
CA ILE A 280 -31.26 5.05 -10.06
C ILE A 280 -29.73 5.16 -10.27
N GLU A 281 -29.26 4.95 -11.50
CA GLU A 281 -27.83 5.05 -11.87
C GLU A 281 -27.25 6.43 -11.54
N ASN A 282 -27.98 7.50 -11.87
CA ASN A 282 -27.53 8.89 -11.68
C ASN A 282 -27.48 9.31 -10.21
N HIS A 283 -28.24 8.67 -9.33
CA HIS A 283 -28.39 9.11 -7.94
C HIS A 283 -27.69 8.21 -6.92
N ALA A 284 -27.32 6.98 -7.27
CA ALA A 284 -26.83 6.00 -6.32
C ALA A 284 -25.41 6.28 -5.76
N CYS A 285 -24.56 6.96 -6.53
CA CYS A 285 -23.16 7.20 -6.18
C CYS A 285 -22.80 8.69 -6.30
N PRO A 286 -23.12 9.52 -5.28
CA PRO A 286 -23.03 10.98 -5.43
C PRO A 286 -21.62 11.57 -5.32
N GLY A 287 -20.58 10.76 -5.05
CA GLY A 287 -19.23 11.25 -4.83
C GLY A 287 -18.15 10.18 -4.91
N SER A 288 -16.96 10.55 -4.45
CA SER A 288 -15.83 9.62 -4.33
C SER A 288 -15.90 8.84 -3.02
N GLY A 289 -15.28 7.68 -2.98
CA GLY A 289 -15.20 6.78 -1.83
C GLY A 289 -15.34 5.32 -2.24
N SER A 290 -15.09 4.42 -1.32
CA SER A 290 -15.31 2.98 -1.51
C SER A 290 -16.81 2.67 -1.52
N CYS A 291 -17.20 1.56 -2.15
CA CYS A 291 -18.61 1.14 -2.21
C CYS A 291 -19.27 1.18 -0.83
N GLY A 292 -20.51 1.75 -0.75
CA GLY A 292 -21.22 1.97 0.51
C GLY A 292 -21.71 0.69 1.21
N GLY A 293 -21.72 -0.45 0.52
CA GLY A 293 -22.09 -1.74 1.11
C GLY A 293 -20.93 -2.43 1.83
N MET A 294 -21.25 -3.44 2.66
CA MET A 294 -20.26 -4.29 3.33
C MET A 294 -19.62 -5.28 2.33
N PHE A 295 -19.05 -4.73 1.25
CA PHE A 295 -18.25 -5.47 0.29
C PHE A 295 -16.80 -5.58 0.79
N THR A 296 -15.84 -5.90 -0.08
CA THR A 296 -14.47 -6.17 0.35
C THR A 296 -13.80 -4.97 1.01
N ALA A 297 -13.98 -3.76 0.50
CA ALA A 297 -13.35 -2.55 1.05
C ALA A 297 -13.78 -2.30 2.51
N ASN A 298 -15.08 -2.24 2.78
CA ASN A 298 -15.60 -2.03 4.14
C ASN A 298 -15.29 -3.21 5.06
N THR A 299 -15.34 -4.44 4.55
CA THR A 299 -14.94 -5.64 5.31
C THR A 299 -13.47 -5.56 5.70
N MET A 300 -12.58 -5.18 4.77
CA MET A 300 -11.15 -5.08 5.07
C MET A 300 -10.81 -3.90 5.96
N SER A 301 -11.51 -2.77 5.87
CA SER A 301 -11.34 -1.66 6.81
C SER A 301 -11.71 -2.08 8.23
N SER A 302 -12.84 -2.79 8.41
CA SER A 302 -13.27 -3.33 9.69
C SER A 302 -12.29 -4.37 10.26
N ILE A 303 -11.76 -5.26 9.40
CA ILE A 303 -10.72 -6.21 9.78
C ILE A 303 -9.44 -5.47 10.19
N GLY A 304 -9.04 -4.44 9.44
CA GLY A 304 -7.88 -3.62 9.77
C GLY A 304 -7.97 -2.97 11.15
N GLU A 305 -9.15 -2.47 11.50
CA GLU A 305 -9.43 -1.92 12.82
C GLU A 305 -9.41 -3.01 13.91
N ALA A 306 -10.08 -4.14 13.67
CA ALA A 306 -10.10 -5.26 14.62
C ALA A 306 -8.71 -5.85 14.87
N LEU A 307 -7.82 -5.84 13.89
CA LEU A 307 -6.43 -6.28 14.02
C LEU A 307 -5.51 -5.20 14.63
N GLY A 308 -6.01 -3.99 14.87
CA GLY A 308 -5.21 -2.88 15.37
C GLY A 308 -4.23 -2.28 14.34
N LEU A 309 -4.49 -2.48 13.04
CA LEU A 309 -3.70 -1.89 11.95
C LEU A 309 -4.14 -0.46 11.63
N SER A 310 -5.36 -0.10 11.95
CA SER A 310 -5.92 1.25 11.83
C SER A 310 -6.42 1.77 13.18
N LEU A 311 -6.77 3.04 13.22
CA LEU A 311 -7.26 3.69 14.44
C LEU A 311 -8.70 3.25 14.75
N PRO A 312 -9.07 3.12 16.04
CA PRO A 312 -10.46 2.83 16.42
C PRO A 312 -11.44 3.86 15.85
N GLY A 313 -12.54 3.37 15.26
CA GLY A 313 -13.57 4.19 14.63
C GLY A 313 -13.30 4.58 13.18
N SER A 314 -12.10 4.31 12.64
CA SER A 314 -11.75 4.71 11.26
C SER A 314 -12.38 3.85 10.17
N ALA A 315 -12.89 2.67 10.52
CA ALA A 315 -13.42 1.72 9.53
C ALA A 315 -14.79 2.11 8.97
N SER A 316 -15.55 2.94 9.67
CA SER A 316 -16.92 3.34 9.33
C SER A 316 -17.06 4.78 8.84
N GLU A 317 -15.99 5.55 8.82
CA GLU A 317 -16.02 6.93 8.34
C GLU A 317 -16.25 6.97 6.81
N PRO A 318 -17.09 7.91 6.33
CA PRO A 318 -17.34 8.11 4.90
C PRO A 318 -16.18 8.77 4.17
#